data_425a2859d3a709f04fc8633039997310
#
_entry.id   425a2859d3a709f04fc8633039997310
#
_cell.length_a   1.000
_cell.length_b   1.000
_cell.length_c   1.000
_cell.angle_alpha   90.00
_cell.angle_beta   90.00
_cell.angle_gamma   90.00
#
_symmetry.space_group_name_H-M   'P 1'
#
loop_
_entity.id
_entity.type
_entity.pdbx_description
1 polymer ?
#
loop_
_entity_poly.entity_id
_entity_poly.type
_entity_poly.pdbx_seq_one_letter_code
_entity_poly.pdbx_strand_id
1 'polypeptide(L)'
;IYALGLRHLYLISNSFPRIIDLIYWPTVQIFLWGFISKFFTLNSEYYSNTVGVILTAAILYDFLFRASISFNMMFLEEIWSRNFTNLFIAPIKISEIITSLTLTAVLRTLIGLIPAAILAVPLFGVSVFKLGLPLLFLLIALYLFGISLGLLVTSGLLRFGPSFENIAWASLFFLAPLGCIYYPIEILPNTLQFIAKGLPLVHIFEEMRSILITGIVNYYDIIKSISISMLYFVFGIIIFYVSYFGAKDRGTLINMGE
;
A
#
# COMPACT_ATOMS: atom_id res chain seq x y z
N ILE A 1 4.29 -3.67 -21.95
CA ILE A 1 4.67 -3.48 -20.54
C ILE A 1 5.72 -2.37 -20.44
N TYR A 2 6.89 -2.52 -21.07
CA TYR A 2 8.00 -1.56 -20.95
C TYR A 2 7.60 -0.13 -21.35
N ALA A 3 6.97 0.04 -22.51
CA ALA A 3 6.53 1.37 -23.00
C ALA A 3 5.51 2.05 -22.08
N LEU A 4 4.56 1.29 -21.51
CA LEU A 4 3.59 1.81 -20.54
C LEU A 4 4.29 2.22 -19.24
N GLY A 5 5.21 1.40 -18.74
CA GLY A 5 6.01 1.74 -17.55
C GLY A 5 6.85 3.00 -17.75
N LEU A 6 7.55 3.12 -18.88
CA LEU A 6 8.32 4.31 -19.22
C LEU A 6 7.44 5.57 -19.30
N ARG A 7 6.25 5.47 -19.88
CA ARG A 7 5.30 6.59 -19.93
C ARG A 7 5.00 7.13 -18.53
N HIS A 8 4.63 6.25 -17.58
CA HIS A 8 4.36 6.66 -16.21
C HIS A 8 5.60 7.23 -15.50
N LEU A 9 6.79 6.70 -15.76
CA LEU A 9 8.03 7.25 -15.24
C LEU A 9 8.33 8.64 -15.78
N TYR A 10 8.14 8.87 -17.09
CA TYR A 10 8.30 10.21 -17.68
C TYR A 10 7.27 11.21 -17.15
N LEU A 11 6.03 10.79 -16.87
CA LEU A 11 5.03 11.66 -16.25
C LEU A 11 5.44 12.11 -14.84
N ILE A 12 6.18 11.28 -14.10
CA ILE A 12 6.72 11.63 -12.79
C ILE A 12 7.95 12.53 -12.94
N SER A 13 8.94 12.10 -13.73
CA SER A 13 10.23 12.79 -13.85
C SER A 13 10.11 14.21 -14.43
N ASN A 14 9.13 14.43 -15.28
CA ASN A 14 8.89 15.75 -15.90
C ASN A 14 7.98 16.66 -15.07
N SER A 15 7.55 16.25 -13.87
CA SER A 15 6.69 17.03 -13.00
C SER A 15 7.27 17.14 -11.59
N PHE A 16 7.93 18.27 -11.32
CA PHE A 16 8.46 18.58 -9.98
C PHE A 16 7.40 18.48 -8.86
N PRO A 17 6.15 18.96 -9.02
CA PRO A 17 5.11 18.77 -8.00
C PRO A 17 4.82 17.31 -7.69
N ARG A 18 4.83 16.41 -8.68
CA ARG A 18 4.59 14.97 -8.46
C ARG A 18 5.72 14.31 -7.68
N ILE A 19 6.97 14.70 -7.93
CA ILE A 19 8.13 14.20 -7.16
C ILE A 19 8.03 14.66 -5.71
N ILE A 20 7.70 15.93 -5.49
CA ILE A 20 7.49 16.46 -4.14
C ILE A 20 6.37 15.70 -3.44
N ASP A 21 5.22 15.50 -4.07
CA ASP A 21 4.08 14.81 -3.49
C ASP A 21 4.44 13.37 -3.05
N LEU A 22 5.24 12.66 -3.85
CA LEU A 22 5.70 11.32 -3.50
C LEU A 22 6.57 11.28 -2.24
N ILE A 23 7.39 12.30 -1.99
CA ILE A 23 8.33 12.35 -0.86
C ILE A 23 7.70 13.05 0.36
N TYR A 24 6.84 14.04 0.14
CA TYR A 24 6.24 14.88 1.17
C TYR A 24 5.42 14.07 2.17
N TRP A 25 4.44 13.31 1.69
CA TRP A 25 3.53 12.57 2.57
C TRP A 25 4.21 11.53 3.47
N PRO A 26 5.16 10.67 2.99
CA PRO A 26 5.90 9.77 3.88
C PRO A 26 6.69 10.53 4.92
N THR A 27 7.31 11.63 4.50
CA THR A 27 8.12 12.44 5.41
C THR A 27 7.25 13.03 6.52
N VAL A 28 6.09 13.59 6.19
CA VAL A 28 5.13 14.10 7.19
C VAL A 28 4.66 13.00 8.13
N GLN A 29 4.36 11.80 7.62
CA GLN A 29 3.97 10.66 8.45
C GLN A 29 5.07 10.25 9.43
N ILE A 30 6.33 10.21 8.99
CA ILE A 30 7.45 9.88 9.86
C ILE A 30 7.66 10.95 10.93
N PHE A 31 7.54 12.24 10.59
CA PHE A 31 7.60 13.31 11.59
C PHE A 31 6.48 13.16 12.62
N LEU A 32 5.23 12.98 12.17
CA LEU A 32 4.09 12.84 13.05
C LEU A 32 4.27 11.68 14.03
N TRP A 33 4.46 10.48 13.50
CA TRP A 33 4.61 9.28 14.34
C TRP A 33 5.91 9.26 15.11
N GLY A 34 6.98 9.83 14.58
CA GLY A 34 8.25 9.98 15.27
C GLY A 34 8.15 10.87 16.49
N PHE A 35 7.51 12.05 16.37
CA PHE A 35 7.32 12.94 17.53
C PHE A 35 6.32 12.36 18.53
N ILE A 36 5.23 11.71 18.11
CA ILE A 36 4.31 11.00 18.99
C ILE A 36 5.07 9.92 19.78
N SER A 37 5.86 9.12 19.08
CA SER A 37 6.68 8.09 19.69
C SER A 37 7.67 8.68 20.71
N LYS A 38 8.37 9.75 20.36
CA LYS A 38 9.30 10.44 21.25
C LYS A 38 8.59 11.03 22.49
N PHE A 39 7.39 11.56 22.32
CA PHE A 39 6.59 12.04 23.46
C PHE A 39 6.30 10.94 24.46
N PHE A 40 5.94 9.75 24.00
CA PHE A 40 5.69 8.60 24.89
C PHE A 40 6.95 8.16 25.65
N THR A 41 8.13 8.15 25.02
CA THR A 41 9.38 7.81 25.73
C THR A 41 9.77 8.79 26.80
N LEU A 42 9.57 10.09 26.56
CA LEU A 42 9.93 11.13 27.53
C LEU A 42 9.03 11.10 28.77
N ASN A 43 7.81 10.61 28.66
CA ASN A 43 6.83 10.60 29.73
C ASN A 43 6.72 9.26 30.48
N SER A 44 7.41 8.20 30.04
CA SER A 44 7.40 6.90 30.73
C SER A 44 8.57 6.02 30.30
N GLU A 45 9.38 5.57 31.26
CA GLU A 45 10.45 4.58 31.02
C GLU A 45 9.90 3.25 30.48
N TYR A 46 8.66 2.92 30.82
CA TYR A 46 7.97 1.72 30.35
C TYR A 46 7.81 1.66 28.83
N TYR A 47 7.74 2.83 28.16
CA TYR A 47 7.54 2.92 26.71
C TYR A 47 8.83 3.06 25.90
N SER A 48 10.02 2.98 26.53
CA SER A 48 11.30 3.20 25.82
C SER A 48 11.52 2.26 24.63
N ASN A 49 11.06 1.00 24.72
CA ASN A 49 11.16 0.02 23.64
C ASN A 49 10.01 0.14 22.59
N THR A 50 8.93 0.84 22.93
CA THR A 50 7.72 0.91 22.12
C THR A 50 7.85 1.88 20.93
N VAL A 51 8.75 2.87 21.06
CA VAL A 51 8.98 3.89 20.02
C VAL A 51 9.41 3.27 18.68
N GLY A 52 10.37 2.35 18.74
CA GLY A 52 10.84 1.66 17.56
C GLY A 52 9.73 0.87 16.86
N VAL A 53 8.83 0.27 17.64
CA VAL A 53 7.71 -0.53 17.13
C VAL A 53 6.69 0.36 16.41
N ILE A 54 6.23 1.44 17.05
CA ILE A 54 5.20 2.34 16.47
C ILE A 54 5.71 3.00 15.19
N LEU A 55 6.94 3.52 15.20
CA LEU A 55 7.49 4.19 14.02
C LEU A 55 7.76 3.20 12.88
N THR A 56 8.26 1.99 13.19
CA THR A 56 8.41 0.94 12.18
C THR A 56 7.06 0.51 11.61
N ALA A 57 6.02 0.37 12.45
CA ALA A 57 4.67 0.09 12.00
C ALA A 57 4.15 1.17 11.05
N ALA A 58 4.35 2.45 11.39
CA ALA A 58 3.95 3.57 10.53
C ALA A 58 4.64 3.52 9.15
N ILE A 59 5.94 3.24 9.12
CA ILE A 59 6.71 3.12 7.86
C ILE A 59 6.21 1.95 7.01
N LEU A 60 5.99 0.79 7.61
CA LEU A 60 5.47 -0.38 6.89
C LEU A 60 4.04 -0.17 6.39
N TYR A 61 3.21 0.50 7.18
CA TYR A 61 1.85 0.83 6.75
C TYR A 61 1.84 1.86 5.62
N ASP A 62 2.71 2.87 5.66
CA ASP A 62 2.86 3.84 4.57
C ASP A 62 3.31 3.18 3.27
N PHE A 63 4.13 2.11 3.35
CA PHE A 63 4.50 1.30 2.20
C PHE A 63 3.28 0.65 1.52
N LEU A 64 2.40 0.01 2.28
CA LEU A 64 1.14 -0.56 1.77
C LEU A 64 0.24 0.53 1.18
N PHE A 65 0.07 1.61 1.94
CA PHE A 65 -0.77 2.75 1.55
C PHE A 65 -0.35 3.30 0.18
N ARG A 66 0.96 3.50 0.00
CA ARG A 66 1.51 3.99 -1.27
C ARG A 66 1.39 3.01 -2.40
N ALA A 67 1.59 1.72 -2.14
CA ALA A 67 1.41 0.69 -3.16
C ALA A 67 -0.01 0.74 -3.73
N SER A 68 -1.02 0.81 -2.86
CA SER A 68 -2.43 0.90 -3.26
C SER A 68 -2.75 2.21 -3.99
N ILE A 69 -2.40 3.35 -3.39
CA ILE A 69 -2.70 4.67 -3.97
C ILE A 69 -1.94 4.89 -5.28
N SER A 70 -0.67 4.47 -5.38
CA SER A 70 0.10 4.61 -6.62
C SER A 70 -0.55 3.87 -7.77
N PHE A 71 -1.06 2.66 -7.53
CA PHE A 71 -1.78 1.89 -8.55
C PHE A 71 -3.06 2.63 -9.00
N ASN A 72 -3.87 3.09 -8.05
CA ASN A 72 -5.11 3.80 -8.34
C ASN A 72 -4.87 5.12 -9.07
N MET A 73 -3.89 5.90 -8.63
CA MET A 73 -3.57 7.20 -9.25
C MET A 73 -3.09 7.05 -10.69
N MET A 74 -2.23 6.06 -10.98
CA MET A 74 -1.82 5.81 -12.36
C MET A 74 -3.01 5.43 -13.25
N PHE A 75 -3.97 4.68 -12.72
CA PHE A 75 -5.18 4.33 -13.45
C PHE A 75 -6.09 5.55 -13.66
N LEU A 76 -6.26 6.40 -12.66
CA LEU A 76 -7.02 7.65 -12.74
C LEU A 76 -6.36 8.66 -13.69
N GLU A 77 -5.02 8.73 -13.72
CA GLU A 77 -4.27 9.56 -14.67
C GLU A 77 -4.62 9.21 -16.14
N GLU A 78 -4.85 7.92 -16.44
CA GLU A 78 -5.30 7.48 -17.76
C GLU A 78 -6.74 7.93 -18.06
N ILE A 79 -7.62 7.92 -17.05
CA ILE A 79 -9.01 8.41 -17.18
C ILE A 79 -8.99 9.92 -17.40
N TRP A 80 -8.34 10.69 -16.54
CA TRP A 80 -8.32 12.16 -16.58
C TRP A 80 -7.64 12.70 -17.84
N SER A 81 -6.63 12.00 -18.37
CA SER A 81 -5.98 12.37 -19.63
C SER A 81 -6.79 11.96 -20.86
N ARG A 82 -7.99 11.36 -20.69
CA ARG A 82 -8.82 10.82 -21.78
C ARG A 82 -8.07 9.83 -22.68
N ASN A 83 -7.04 9.19 -22.16
CA ASN A 83 -6.20 8.27 -22.92
C ASN A 83 -6.72 6.83 -22.91
N PHE A 84 -7.79 6.58 -22.16
CA PHE A 84 -8.38 5.25 -22.04
C PHE A 84 -8.79 4.69 -23.41
N THR A 85 -9.41 5.50 -24.25
CA THR A 85 -9.82 5.10 -25.61
C THR A 85 -8.62 4.68 -26.45
N ASN A 86 -7.52 5.42 -26.40
CA ASN A 86 -6.30 5.08 -27.13
C ASN A 86 -5.66 3.80 -26.62
N LEU A 87 -5.70 3.58 -25.28
CA LEU A 87 -5.15 2.39 -24.64
C LEU A 87 -5.90 1.11 -25.09
N PHE A 88 -7.22 1.22 -25.35
CA PHE A 88 -8.04 0.07 -25.75
C PHE A 88 -8.10 -0.16 -27.27
N ILE A 89 -7.81 0.85 -28.09
CA ILE A 89 -7.61 0.69 -29.53
C ILE A 89 -6.25 0.04 -29.82
N ALA A 90 -5.27 0.27 -28.97
CA ALA A 90 -3.95 -0.35 -29.09
C ALA A 90 -4.03 -1.88 -28.84
N PRO A 91 -3.22 -2.71 -29.51
CA PRO A 91 -3.21 -4.16 -29.34
C PRO A 91 -2.51 -4.57 -28.03
N ILE A 92 -3.00 -4.05 -26.89
CA ILE A 92 -2.44 -4.27 -25.55
C ILE A 92 -3.36 -5.21 -24.78
N LYS A 93 -2.78 -6.23 -24.16
CA LYS A 93 -3.53 -7.14 -23.28
C LYS A 93 -3.76 -6.50 -21.92
N ILE A 94 -4.90 -6.79 -21.29
CA ILE A 94 -5.23 -6.30 -19.93
C ILE A 94 -4.15 -6.71 -18.92
N SER A 95 -3.64 -7.94 -19.03
CA SER A 95 -2.54 -8.42 -18.19
C SER A 95 -1.29 -7.54 -18.29
N GLU A 96 -1.01 -6.98 -19.48
CA GLU A 96 0.14 -6.10 -19.68
C GLU A 96 -0.08 -4.73 -19.01
N ILE A 97 -1.32 -4.24 -19.01
CA ILE A 97 -1.69 -3.02 -18.29
C ILE A 97 -1.51 -3.23 -16.78
N ILE A 98 -2.14 -4.27 -16.21
CA ILE A 98 -2.03 -4.59 -14.80
C ILE A 98 -0.57 -4.76 -14.37
N THR A 99 0.20 -5.54 -15.14
CA THR A 99 1.61 -5.78 -14.82
C THR A 99 2.44 -4.50 -14.88
N SER A 100 2.21 -3.66 -15.89
CA SER A 100 2.90 -2.38 -16.03
C SER A 100 2.60 -1.45 -14.85
N LEU A 101 1.33 -1.29 -14.49
CA LEU A 101 0.92 -0.48 -13.34
C LEU A 101 1.49 -1.03 -12.03
N THR A 102 1.45 -2.35 -11.84
CA THR A 102 2.02 -3.01 -10.65
C THR A 102 3.53 -2.74 -10.56
N LEU A 103 4.30 -2.96 -11.62
CA LEU A 103 5.74 -2.73 -11.60
C LEU A 103 6.11 -1.26 -11.38
N THR A 104 5.35 -0.34 -12.00
CA THR A 104 5.59 1.10 -11.82
C THR A 104 5.20 1.56 -10.41
N ALA A 105 4.16 0.96 -9.80
CA ALA A 105 3.77 1.25 -8.42
C ALA A 105 4.89 0.89 -7.42
N VAL A 106 5.68 -0.20 -7.64
CA VAL A 106 6.87 -0.50 -6.82
C VAL A 106 7.83 0.68 -6.83
N LEU A 107 8.17 1.17 -8.02
CA LEU A 107 9.14 2.28 -8.16
C LEU A 107 8.63 3.56 -7.50
N ARG A 108 7.36 3.93 -7.71
CA ARG A 108 6.73 5.09 -7.05
C ARG A 108 6.76 4.96 -5.52
N THR A 109 6.43 3.79 -5.01
CA THR A 109 6.43 3.50 -3.57
C THR A 109 7.82 3.61 -2.97
N LEU A 110 8.84 3.05 -3.64
CA LEU A 110 10.23 3.10 -3.18
C LEU A 110 10.81 4.53 -3.23
N ILE A 111 10.52 5.31 -4.28
CA ILE A 111 10.96 6.71 -4.39
C ILE A 111 10.44 7.55 -3.21
N GLY A 112 9.21 7.32 -2.78
CA GLY A 112 8.65 8.04 -1.63
C GLY A 112 9.18 7.54 -0.29
N LEU A 113 9.24 6.22 -0.11
CA LEU A 113 9.50 5.63 1.21
C LEU A 113 10.98 5.59 1.59
N ILE A 114 11.90 5.34 0.63
CA ILE A 114 13.33 5.21 0.95
C ILE A 114 13.89 6.49 1.61
N PRO A 115 13.69 7.70 1.05
CA PRO A 115 14.15 8.92 1.71
C PRO A 115 13.59 9.10 3.11
N ALA A 116 12.30 8.81 3.29
CA ALA A 116 11.61 8.93 4.55
C ALA A 116 12.15 7.92 5.59
N ALA A 117 12.34 6.66 5.21
CA ALA A 117 12.93 5.63 6.07
C ALA A 117 14.39 5.95 6.48
N ILE A 118 15.17 6.54 5.57
CA ILE A 118 16.54 7.01 5.87
C ILE A 118 16.49 8.16 6.87
N LEU A 119 15.56 9.11 6.74
CA LEU A 119 15.41 10.24 7.67
C LEU A 119 14.98 9.79 9.08
N ALA A 120 14.28 8.67 9.21
CA ALA A 120 13.88 8.14 10.52
C ALA A 120 15.09 7.79 11.42
N VAL A 121 16.21 7.40 10.82
CA VAL A 121 17.42 7.00 11.56
C VAL A 121 18.06 8.18 12.32
N PRO A 122 18.46 9.28 11.67
CA PRO A 122 19.11 10.39 12.37
C PRO A 122 18.15 11.18 13.28
N LEU A 123 16.84 11.21 12.97
CA LEU A 123 15.89 12.03 13.71
C LEU A 123 15.34 11.31 14.96
N PHE A 124 15.12 10.01 14.87
CA PHE A 124 14.43 9.23 15.91
C PHE A 124 15.23 8.01 16.39
N GLY A 125 16.39 7.71 15.79
CA GLY A 125 17.20 6.54 16.14
C GLY A 125 16.58 5.19 15.74
N VAL A 126 15.52 5.22 14.92
CA VAL A 126 14.78 4.03 14.50
C VAL A 126 15.17 3.61 13.11
N SER A 127 15.55 2.34 12.97
CA SER A 127 15.88 1.75 11.67
C SER A 127 14.98 0.56 11.39
N VAL A 128 14.21 0.63 10.32
CA VAL A 128 13.38 -0.48 9.82
C VAL A 128 14.24 -1.69 9.44
N PHE A 129 15.51 -1.43 9.06
CA PHE A 129 16.46 -2.48 8.66
C PHE A 129 16.87 -3.40 9.82
N LYS A 130 16.54 -3.06 11.10
CA LYS A 130 16.69 -3.97 12.26
C LYS A 130 15.88 -5.25 12.10
N LEU A 131 14.83 -5.27 11.29
CA LEU A 131 14.06 -6.48 10.99
C LEU A 131 14.85 -7.49 10.15
N GLY A 132 15.97 -7.09 9.53
CA GLY A 132 16.82 -7.98 8.74
C GLY A 132 16.12 -8.60 7.53
N LEU A 133 16.40 -9.89 7.26
CA LEU A 133 15.81 -10.62 6.13
C LEU A 133 14.26 -10.72 6.18
N PRO A 134 13.60 -10.91 7.35
CA PRO A 134 12.15 -10.87 7.45
C PRO A 134 11.50 -9.62 6.85
N LEU A 135 12.16 -8.46 6.90
CA LEU A 135 11.66 -7.21 6.31
C LEU A 135 11.28 -7.39 4.83
N LEU A 136 12.11 -8.09 4.04
CA LEU A 136 11.83 -8.31 2.62
C LEU A 136 10.51 -9.07 2.41
N PHE A 137 10.30 -10.13 3.19
CA PHE A 137 9.09 -10.95 3.10
C PHE A 137 7.84 -10.19 3.55
N LEU A 138 7.96 -9.39 4.63
CA LEU A 138 6.87 -8.53 5.10
C LEU A 138 6.53 -7.44 4.06
N LEU A 139 7.53 -6.85 3.41
CA LEU A 139 7.31 -5.88 2.31
C LEU A 139 6.64 -6.53 1.10
N ILE A 140 7.02 -7.76 0.74
CA ILE A 140 6.35 -8.51 -0.35
C ILE A 140 4.87 -8.74 0.00
N ALA A 141 4.57 -9.19 1.23
CA ALA A 141 3.20 -9.42 1.67
C ALA A 141 2.37 -8.11 1.67
N LEU A 142 2.92 -7.03 2.20
CA LEU A 142 2.30 -5.69 2.20
C LEU A 142 2.06 -5.18 0.77
N TYR A 143 3.03 -5.38 -0.11
CA TYR A 143 2.93 -4.97 -1.50
C TYR A 143 1.81 -5.70 -2.23
N LEU A 144 1.79 -7.03 -2.14
CA LEU A 144 0.73 -7.86 -2.76
C LEU A 144 -0.65 -7.44 -2.25
N PHE A 145 -0.79 -7.24 -0.95
CA PHE A 145 -2.06 -6.80 -0.38
C PHE A 145 -2.42 -5.35 -0.79
N GLY A 146 -1.45 -4.43 -0.81
CA GLY A 146 -1.66 -3.05 -1.27
C GLY A 146 -2.13 -3.00 -2.73
N ILE A 147 -1.51 -3.76 -3.62
CA ILE A 147 -1.95 -3.85 -5.03
C ILE A 147 -3.32 -4.52 -5.14
N SER A 148 -3.64 -5.51 -4.29
CA SER A 148 -4.97 -6.11 -4.31
C SER A 148 -6.07 -5.10 -3.99
N LEU A 149 -5.83 -4.22 -3.01
CA LEU A 149 -6.74 -3.11 -2.69
C LEU A 149 -6.82 -2.12 -3.86
N GLY A 150 -5.70 -1.79 -4.49
CA GLY A 150 -5.65 -0.99 -5.71
C GLY A 150 -6.52 -1.58 -6.83
N LEU A 151 -6.39 -2.87 -7.10
CA LEU A 151 -7.20 -3.58 -8.10
C LEU A 151 -8.70 -3.57 -7.76
N LEU A 152 -9.08 -3.77 -6.49
CA LEU A 152 -10.48 -3.73 -6.06
C LEU A 152 -11.09 -2.34 -6.25
N VAL A 153 -10.39 -1.29 -5.85
CA VAL A 153 -10.84 0.09 -6.04
C VAL A 153 -10.94 0.43 -7.53
N THR A 154 -9.93 0.07 -8.31
CA THR A 154 -9.93 0.30 -9.75
C THR A 154 -11.07 -0.46 -10.45
N SER A 155 -11.42 -1.64 -9.95
CA SER A 155 -12.61 -2.38 -10.40
C SER A 155 -13.90 -1.61 -10.14
N GLY A 156 -13.97 -0.93 -8.99
CA GLY A 156 -15.06 -0.03 -8.66
C GLY A 156 -15.10 1.20 -9.57
N LEU A 157 -13.95 1.79 -9.89
CA LEU A 157 -13.86 2.90 -10.85
C LEU A 157 -14.40 2.50 -12.23
N LEU A 158 -14.07 1.30 -12.71
CA LEU A 158 -14.59 0.77 -13.98
C LEU A 158 -16.12 0.57 -13.98
N ARG A 159 -16.70 0.31 -12.81
CA ARG A 159 -18.14 0.03 -12.67
C ARG A 159 -18.97 1.26 -12.33
N PHE A 160 -18.48 2.14 -11.46
CA PHE A 160 -19.22 3.26 -10.87
C PHE A 160 -18.69 4.63 -11.32
N GLY A 161 -17.59 4.64 -12.08
CA GLY A 161 -16.98 5.88 -12.57
C GLY A 161 -16.00 6.54 -11.58
N PRO A 162 -15.45 7.72 -11.95
CA PRO A 162 -14.38 8.41 -11.20
C PRO A 162 -14.74 8.76 -9.75
N SER A 163 -16.03 8.98 -9.46
CA SER A 163 -16.50 9.28 -8.08
C SER A 163 -16.15 8.21 -7.04
N PHE A 164 -15.84 7.00 -7.49
CA PHE A 164 -15.40 5.90 -6.64
C PHE A 164 -13.98 6.08 -6.07
N GLU A 165 -13.24 7.08 -6.55
CA GLU A 165 -11.88 7.40 -6.06
C GLU A 165 -11.82 7.59 -4.54
N ASN A 166 -12.81 8.23 -3.95
CA ASN A 166 -12.85 8.46 -2.50
C ASN A 166 -12.80 7.17 -1.68
N ILE A 167 -13.26 6.06 -2.23
CA ILE A 167 -13.19 4.74 -1.57
C ILE A 167 -11.75 4.22 -1.49
N ALA A 168 -10.85 4.64 -2.40
CA ALA A 168 -9.43 4.31 -2.29
C ALA A 168 -8.86 4.78 -0.94
N TRP A 169 -9.12 6.03 -0.59
CA TRP A 169 -8.67 6.62 0.67
C TRP A 169 -9.41 6.05 1.87
N ALA A 170 -10.75 5.98 1.79
CA ALA A 170 -11.59 5.49 2.87
C ALA A 170 -11.26 4.03 3.26
N SER A 171 -11.01 3.16 2.28
CA SER A 171 -10.66 1.76 2.54
C SER A 171 -9.36 1.61 3.33
N LEU A 172 -8.35 2.40 2.99
CA LEU A 172 -7.06 2.38 3.69
C LEU A 172 -7.21 2.90 5.12
N PHE A 173 -7.89 4.03 5.32
CA PHE A 173 -8.13 4.54 6.68
C PHE A 173 -8.95 3.57 7.54
N PHE A 174 -9.93 2.88 6.96
CA PHE A 174 -10.72 1.87 7.66
C PHE A 174 -9.91 0.62 8.01
N LEU A 175 -8.98 0.22 7.15
CA LEU A 175 -8.10 -0.92 7.40
C LEU A 175 -7.06 -0.65 8.49
N ALA A 176 -6.70 0.60 8.74
CA ALA A 176 -5.69 0.92 9.75
C ALA A 176 -6.05 0.39 11.16
N PRO A 177 -7.24 0.64 11.72
CA PRO A 177 -7.63 0.07 13.00
C PRO A 177 -7.84 -1.45 12.94
N LEU A 178 -8.43 -2.00 11.88
CA LEU A 178 -8.66 -3.44 11.78
C LEU A 178 -7.39 -4.25 11.57
N GLY A 179 -6.39 -3.66 10.93
CA GLY A 179 -5.09 -4.29 10.68
C GLY A 179 -4.17 -4.37 11.89
N CYS A 180 -4.59 -3.86 13.05
CA CYS A 180 -3.79 -3.87 14.31
C CYS A 180 -2.38 -3.28 14.12
N ILE A 181 -2.27 -2.19 13.36
CA ILE A 181 -0.98 -1.62 12.95
C ILE A 181 -0.20 -1.12 14.16
N TYR A 182 -0.86 -0.35 15.02
CA TYR A 182 -0.23 0.34 16.15
C TYR A 182 -0.41 -0.33 17.49
N TYR A 183 -1.25 -1.37 17.59
CA TYR A 183 -1.58 -2.08 18.81
C TYR A 183 -1.78 -3.57 18.54
N PRO A 184 -1.61 -4.43 19.56
CA PRO A 184 -1.80 -5.87 19.40
C PRO A 184 -3.29 -6.23 19.27
N ILE A 185 -3.55 -7.40 18.64
CA ILE A 185 -4.91 -7.85 18.31
C ILE A 185 -5.81 -8.03 19.54
N GLU A 186 -5.24 -8.30 20.72
CA GLU A 186 -5.96 -8.52 21.96
C GLU A 186 -6.76 -7.29 22.43
N ILE A 187 -6.39 -6.09 21.94
CA ILE A 187 -7.09 -4.84 22.27
C ILE A 187 -8.45 -4.76 21.55
N LEU A 188 -8.61 -5.46 20.41
CA LEU A 188 -9.87 -5.46 19.67
C LEU A 188 -10.93 -6.30 20.40
N PRO A 189 -12.23 -5.90 20.32
CA PRO A 189 -13.34 -6.77 20.72
C PRO A 189 -13.31 -8.10 19.96
N ASN A 190 -13.76 -9.19 20.61
CA ASN A 190 -13.69 -10.55 20.07
C ASN A 190 -14.29 -10.70 18.66
N THR A 191 -15.39 -10.01 18.37
CA THR A 191 -16.02 -9.98 17.05
C THR A 191 -15.11 -9.39 15.96
N LEU A 192 -14.43 -8.30 16.27
CA LEU A 192 -13.49 -7.66 15.36
C LEU A 192 -12.19 -8.46 15.22
N GLN A 193 -11.75 -9.14 16.26
CA GLN A 193 -10.59 -10.05 16.18
C GLN A 193 -10.80 -11.16 15.13
N PHE A 194 -12.02 -11.71 15.05
CA PHE A 194 -12.33 -12.74 14.04
C PHE A 194 -12.16 -12.20 12.61
N ILE A 195 -12.66 -11.00 12.34
CA ILE A 195 -12.52 -10.34 11.03
C ILE A 195 -11.05 -9.99 10.77
N ALA A 196 -10.39 -9.40 11.77
CA ALA A 196 -9.00 -8.95 11.70
C ALA A 196 -8.02 -10.09 11.37
N LYS A 197 -8.23 -11.29 11.96
CA LYS A 197 -7.41 -12.48 11.68
C LYS A 197 -7.49 -12.96 10.22
N GLY A 198 -8.54 -12.57 9.49
CA GLY A 198 -8.64 -12.81 8.04
C GLY A 198 -7.80 -11.84 7.20
N LEU A 199 -7.32 -10.74 7.78
CA LEU A 199 -6.48 -9.76 7.08
C LEU A 199 -5.00 -10.13 7.20
N PRO A 200 -4.22 -10.02 6.11
CA PRO A 200 -2.78 -10.27 6.18
C PRO A 200 -2.05 -9.27 7.07
N LEU A 201 -2.59 -8.06 7.22
CA LEU A 201 -2.02 -6.98 8.04
C LEU A 201 -1.75 -7.43 9.48
N VAL A 202 -2.70 -8.10 10.12
CA VAL A 202 -2.54 -8.55 11.50
C VAL A 202 -1.31 -9.44 11.65
N HIS A 203 -1.15 -10.43 10.77
CA HIS A 203 -0.02 -11.34 10.81
C HIS A 203 1.31 -10.62 10.54
N ILE A 204 1.31 -9.64 9.64
CA ILE A 204 2.49 -8.84 9.32
C ILE A 204 2.92 -7.98 10.51
N PHE A 205 1.97 -7.26 11.14
CA PHE A 205 2.29 -6.33 12.21
C PHE A 205 2.54 -7.03 13.56
N GLU A 206 1.90 -8.17 13.82
CA GLU A 206 2.22 -9.01 14.99
C GLU A 206 3.64 -9.58 14.85
N GLU A 207 4.01 -10.11 13.69
CA GLU A 207 5.34 -10.63 13.46
C GLU A 207 6.41 -9.53 13.56
N MET A 208 6.16 -8.37 12.94
CA MET A 208 7.04 -7.20 13.09
C MET A 208 7.26 -6.84 14.57
N ARG A 209 6.20 -6.82 15.39
CA ARG A 209 6.28 -6.56 16.83
C ARG A 209 7.09 -7.64 17.54
N SER A 210 6.82 -8.90 17.26
CA SER A 210 7.56 -10.03 17.81
C SER A 210 9.05 -9.89 17.56
N ILE A 211 9.45 -9.65 16.31
CA ILE A 211 10.86 -9.48 15.94
C ILE A 211 11.51 -8.30 16.67
N LEU A 212 10.83 -7.16 16.75
CA LEU A 212 11.40 -5.96 17.37
C LEU A 212 11.50 -6.04 18.89
N ILE A 213 10.59 -6.77 19.56
CA ILE A 213 10.53 -6.86 21.01
C ILE A 213 11.33 -8.06 21.51
N THR A 214 11.17 -9.23 20.89
CA THR A 214 11.76 -10.49 21.38
C THR A 214 12.99 -10.93 20.60
N GLY A 215 13.19 -10.40 19.40
CA GLY A 215 14.21 -10.86 18.44
C GLY A 215 13.90 -12.22 17.79
N ILE A 216 12.74 -12.81 18.08
CA ILE A 216 12.35 -14.13 17.58
C ILE A 216 11.58 -13.96 16.27
N VAL A 217 11.99 -14.72 15.23
CA VAL A 217 11.33 -14.73 13.92
C VAL A 217 10.47 -15.99 13.80
N ASN A 218 9.18 -15.82 13.56
CA ASN A 218 8.26 -16.91 13.27
C ASN A 218 7.99 -17.00 11.77
N TYR A 219 8.73 -17.84 11.08
CA TYR A 219 8.57 -18.04 9.63
C TYR A 219 7.18 -18.53 9.23
N TYR A 220 6.47 -19.22 10.12
CA TYR A 220 5.11 -19.67 9.85
C TYR A 220 4.14 -18.48 9.65
N ASP A 221 4.22 -17.45 10.51
CA ASP A 221 3.38 -16.26 10.40
C ASP A 221 3.76 -15.41 9.18
N ILE A 222 5.05 -15.38 8.82
CA ILE A 222 5.51 -14.74 7.57
C ILE A 222 4.90 -15.45 6.34
N ILE A 223 5.01 -16.77 6.25
CA ILE A 223 4.46 -17.55 5.12
C ILE A 223 2.94 -17.38 5.07
N LYS A 224 2.27 -17.43 6.21
CA LYS A 224 0.84 -17.21 6.34
C LYS A 224 0.42 -15.85 5.80
N SER A 225 1.14 -14.79 6.18
CA SER A 225 0.86 -13.42 5.71
C SER A 225 1.00 -13.28 4.20
N ILE A 226 2.06 -13.87 3.60
CA ILE A 226 2.26 -13.90 2.15
C ILE A 226 1.14 -14.68 1.46
N SER A 227 0.77 -15.85 2.01
CA SER A 227 -0.28 -16.69 1.43
C SER A 227 -1.64 -15.99 1.41
N ILE A 228 -2.01 -15.34 2.51
CA ILE A 228 -3.26 -14.56 2.60
C ILE A 228 -3.19 -13.37 1.63
N SER A 229 -2.07 -12.63 1.59
CA SER A 229 -1.88 -11.51 0.65
C SER A 229 -2.00 -11.95 -0.80
N MET A 230 -1.46 -13.12 -1.15
CA MET A 230 -1.56 -13.71 -2.49
C MET A 230 -3.00 -14.08 -2.84
N LEU A 231 -3.78 -14.62 -1.88
CA LEU A 231 -5.21 -14.89 -2.09
C LEU A 231 -5.98 -13.60 -2.40
N TYR A 232 -5.76 -12.54 -1.63
CA TYR A 232 -6.36 -11.23 -1.91
C TYR A 232 -5.93 -10.67 -3.26
N PHE A 233 -4.66 -10.84 -3.64
CA PHE A 233 -4.16 -10.38 -4.93
C PHE A 233 -4.81 -11.11 -6.10
N VAL A 234 -4.92 -12.43 -6.04
CA VAL A 234 -5.62 -13.24 -7.05
C VAL A 234 -7.10 -12.85 -7.13
N PHE A 235 -7.75 -12.67 -5.97
CA PHE A 235 -9.14 -12.19 -5.90
C PHE A 235 -9.29 -10.80 -6.56
N GLY A 236 -8.39 -9.87 -6.26
CA GLY A 236 -8.37 -8.54 -6.87
C GLY A 236 -8.24 -8.59 -8.40
N ILE A 237 -7.36 -9.46 -8.92
CA ILE A 237 -7.21 -9.69 -10.36
C ILE A 237 -8.53 -10.19 -10.96
N ILE A 238 -9.16 -11.20 -10.37
CA ILE A 238 -10.42 -11.77 -10.87
C ILE A 238 -11.51 -10.69 -10.93
N ILE A 239 -11.70 -9.93 -9.85
CA ILE A 239 -12.71 -8.85 -9.79
C ILE A 239 -12.39 -7.76 -10.83
N PHE A 240 -11.13 -7.43 -11.02
CA PHE A 240 -10.73 -6.45 -12.04
C PHE A 240 -11.10 -6.94 -13.45
N TYR A 241 -10.80 -8.19 -13.80
CA TYR A 241 -11.18 -8.76 -15.09
C TYR A 241 -12.69 -8.76 -15.31
N VAL A 242 -13.47 -9.18 -14.31
CA VAL A 242 -14.94 -9.18 -14.37
C VAL A 242 -15.48 -7.75 -14.59
N SER A 243 -14.96 -6.78 -13.84
CA SER A 243 -15.36 -5.38 -13.96
C SER A 243 -14.99 -4.77 -15.31
N TYR A 244 -13.80 -5.10 -15.81
CA TYR A 244 -13.33 -4.64 -17.11
C TYR A 244 -14.20 -5.15 -18.25
N PHE A 245 -14.45 -6.47 -18.33
CA PHE A 245 -15.30 -7.02 -19.37
C PHE A 245 -16.73 -6.48 -19.26
N GLY A 246 -17.27 -6.37 -18.07
CA GLY A 246 -18.58 -5.75 -17.87
C GLY A 246 -18.64 -4.27 -18.27
N ALA A 247 -17.57 -3.51 -18.07
CA ALA A 247 -17.49 -2.11 -18.53
C ALA A 247 -17.36 -2.03 -20.08
N LYS A 248 -16.60 -2.97 -20.67
CA LYS A 248 -16.45 -3.09 -22.12
C LYS A 248 -17.79 -3.39 -22.79
N ASP A 249 -18.54 -4.38 -22.27
CA ASP A 249 -19.84 -4.78 -22.84
C ASP A 249 -20.89 -3.67 -22.74
N ARG A 250 -20.82 -2.83 -21.70
CA ARG A 250 -21.70 -1.66 -21.53
C ARG A 250 -21.27 -0.42 -22.33
N GLY A 251 -20.10 -0.45 -22.97
CA GLY A 251 -19.54 0.71 -23.68
C GLY A 251 -19.09 1.87 -22.75
N THR A 252 -19.09 1.67 -21.43
CA THR A 252 -18.76 2.74 -20.47
C THR A 252 -17.29 3.14 -20.48
N LEU A 253 -16.41 2.31 -21.06
CA LEU A 253 -14.98 2.61 -21.17
C LEU A 253 -14.68 3.85 -22.03
N ILE A 254 -15.57 4.18 -23.00
CA ILE A 254 -15.40 5.33 -23.89
C ILE A 254 -15.81 6.63 -23.20
N ASN A 255 -16.80 6.57 -22.31
CA ASN A 255 -17.41 7.74 -21.67
C ASN A 255 -16.86 8.01 -20.24
N MET A 256 -15.84 7.27 -19.80
CA MET A 256 -15.23 7.46 -18.46
C MET A 256 -14.53 8.82 -18.27
N GLY A 257 -14.39 9.63 -19.31
CA GLY A 257 -13.75 10.95 -19.26
C GLY A 257 -14.74 12.12 -19.38
N GLU A 258 -16.03 11.84 -19.43
CA GLU A 258 -17.11 12.83 -19.41
C GLU A 258 -17.75 12.88 -18.02
#